data_18465686ed6bee8a3b9a187fe3309f6c
#
_entry.id   18465686ed6bee8a3b9a187fe3309f6c
#
_cell.length_a   1.000
_cell.length_b   1.000
_cell.length_c   1.000
_cell.angle_alpha   90.00
_cell.angle_beta   90.00
_cell.angle_gamma   90.00
#
_symmetry.space_group_name_H-M   'P 1'
#
loop_
_entity.id
_entity.type
_entity.pdbx_description
1 polymer ?
#
loop_
_entity_poly.entity_id
_entity_poly.type
_entity_poly.pdbx_seq_one_letter_code
_entity_poly.pdbx_strand_id
1 'polypeptide(L)'
;MSKIYFLFIFIGLQISIKAQDTYSIVAVDSITGEVGSAGASCVDLFQTSLANDDFIGVLFPGKGAINSQAYYVPSNQDNATARMNAGDNPQQIIDWLTTNDVNATPQLRQYGVAALVDGKPQTAAHTGVSTDDYKGHIVGRNYSIQGNILKGKEVLEGIEAGFLQGEGDLACKLMAALQGANMVGADSRCASNGTSALFAYVKVAKPSDEFGSPSFLVSVRTRNGARIEPLDSLQTKFEAVHSCSPVSFIENKDFDTEFAIWPNPTAGNITIQNKRSNAVKGQIKITDTKGSILIKEEFVNQASINISDFSSGVYIIEINSSFGHYTKRVVKN
;
A
#
# COMPACT_ATOMS: atom_id res chain seq x y z
N MET A 1 -21.19 12.92 70.34
CA MET A 1 -20.11 12.61 69.40
C MET A 1 -20.69 12.62 68.01
N SER A 2 -20.50 13.72 67.30
CA SER A 2 -21.01 13.87 65.91
C SER A 2 -20.02 13.26 64.95
N LYS A 3 -20.46 12.29 64.13
CA LYS A 3 -19.61 11.68 63.06
C LYS A 3 -19.80 12.50 61.79
N ILE A 4 -18.74 13.21 61.36
CA ILE A 4 -18.67 13.92 60.08
C ILE A 4 -18.26 12.86 59.02
N TYR A 5 -19.17 12.60 58.06
CA TYR A 5 -18.86 11.80 56.89
C TYR A 5 -18.32 12.69 55.79
N PHE A 6 -17.04 12.52 55.41
CA PHE A 6 -16.47 13.15 54.22
C PHE A 6 -16.91 12.37 52.98
N LEU A 7 -17.70 12.98 52.14
CA LEU A 7 -18.07 12.48 50.83
C LEU A 7 -16.96 12.86 49.84
N PHE A 8 -16.11 11.90 49.46
CA PHE A 8 -15.16 12.09 48.37
C PHE A 8 -15.91 12.01 47.03
N ILE A 9 -16.11 13.16 46.39
CA ILE A 9 -16.58 13.25 45.00
C ILE A 9 -15.37 12.95 44.09
N PHE A 10 -15.31 11.74 43.53
CA PHE A 10 -14.40 11.43 42.46
C PHE A 10 -14.90 12.16 41.21
N ILE A 11 -14.30 13.30 40.86
CA ILE A 11 -14.46 13.94 39.56
C ILE A 11 -13.62 13.13 38.60
N GLY A 12 -14.24 12.16 37.92
CA GLY A 12 -13.65 11.45 36.81
C GLY A 12 -13.37 12.46 35.71
N LEU A 13 -12.09 12.75 35.47
CA LEU A 13 -11.64 13.48 34.30
C LEU A 13 -12.00 12.64 33.07
N GLN A 14 -13.10 12.98 32.41
CA GLN A 14 -13.44 12.39 31.12
C GLN A 14 -12.43 12.94 30.12
N ILE A 15 -11.36 12.19 29.86
CA ILE A 15 -10.49 12.43 28.72
C ILE A 15 -11.33 12.10 27.48
N SER A 16 -11.91 13.14 26.88
CA SER A 16 -12.52 13.01 25.56
C SER A 16 -11.39 12.63 24.60
N ILE A 17 -11.27 11.37 24.29
CA ILE A 17 -10.47 10.89 23.16
C ILE A 17 -11.16 11.45 21.93
N LYS A 18 -10.65 12.57 21.41
CA LYS A 18 -11.14 13.12 20.15
C LYS A 18 -10.88 12.08 19.07
N ALA A 19 -11.88 11.84 18.22
CA ALA A 19 -11.77 11.02 17.05
C ALA A 19 -10.48 11.34 16.29
N GLN A 20 -9.67 10.32 16.01
CA GLN A 20 -8.47 10.48 15.18
C GLN A 20 -8.87 10.19 13.73
N ASP A 21 -9.38 11.21 13.11
CA ASP A 21 -9.99 11.17 11.80
C ASP A 21 -8.91 11.31 10.73
N THR A 22 -9.04 10.56 9.63
CA THR A 22 -7.88 10.23 8.81
C THR A 22 -8.33 9.75 7.44
N TYR A 23 -7.50 9.94 6.45
CA TYR A 23 -7.57 9.18 5.21
C TYR A 23 -6.27 8.39 5.03
N SER A 24 -6.40 7.16 4.55
CA SER A 24 -5.25 6.29 4.40
C SER A 24 -5.47 5.21 3.34
N ILE A 25 -4.38 4.61 2.92
CA ILE A 25 -4.34 3.46 2.00
C ILE A 25 -3.37 2.42 2.52
N VAL A 26 -3.74 1.14 2.40
CA VAL A 26 -2.81 0.00 2.46
C VAL A 26 -2.78 -0.69 1.12
N ALA A 27 -1.62 -1.18 0.72
CA ALA A 27 -1.47 -1.89 -0.55
C ALA A 27 -0.37 -2.97 -0.47
N VAL A 28 -0.47 -3.94 -1.37
CA VAL A 28 0.53 -4.99 -1.56
C VAL A 28 0.90 -5.11 -3.04
N ASP A 29 2.16 -5.46 -3.30
CA ASP A 29 2.64 -5.82 -4.63
C ASP A 29 2.93 -7.32 -4.68
N SER A 30 2.16 -8.07 -5.47
CA SER A 30 2.32 -9.52 -5.60
C SER A 30 3.52 -9.95 -6.45
N ILE A 31 4.17 -9.01 -7.14
CA ILE A 31 5.36 -9.29 -7.95
C ILE A 31 6.60 -9.20 -7.07
N THR A 32 6.75 -8.11 -6.32
CA THR A 32 7.91 -7.87 -5.44
C THR A 32 7.74 -8.46 -4.05
N GLY A 33 6.50 -8.72 -3.62
CA GLY A 33 6.15 -9.10 -2.24
C GLY A 33 6.17 -7.91 -1.28
N GLU A 34 6.34 -6.68 -1.78
CA GLU A 34 6.31 -5.48 -0.96
C GLU A 34 4.92 -5.21 -0.41
N VAL A 35 4.89 -4.64 0.78
CA VAL A 35 3.67 -4.24 1.47
C VAL A 35 3.82 -2.81 1.96
N GLY A 36 2.75 -2.01 1.86
CA GLY A 36 2.88 -0.60 2.17
C GLY A 36 1.64 0.02 2.78
N SER A 37 1.86 1.15 3.43
CA SER A 37 0.82 1.99 4.04
C SER A 37 1.17 3.45 3.85
N ALA A 38 0.16 4.25 3.58
CA ALA A 38 0.26 5.69 3.58
C ALA A 38 -1.00 6.31 4.22
N GLY A 39 -0.84 7.46 4.84
CA GLY A 39 -1.97 8.14 5.48
C GLY A 39 -1.67 9.57 5.87
N ALA A 40 -2.73 10.33 6.11
CA ALA A 40 -2.67 11.71 6.55
C ALA A 40 -3.89 12.06 7.41
N SER A 41 -3.76 13.02 8.30
CA SER A 41 -4.83 13.43 9.21
C SER A 41 -4.64 14.87 9.72
N CYS A 42 -5.73 15.52 10.11
CA CYS A 42 -5.74 16.83 10.76
C CYS A 42 -5.58 16.73 12.30
N VAL A 43 -4.88 15.72 12.79
CA VAL A 43 -4.47 15.64 14.20
C VAL A 43 -3.15 16.38 14.39
N ASP A 44 -3.13 17.38 15.27
CA ASP A 44 -1.87 18.03 15.67
C ASP A 44 -1.09 17.09 16.60
N LEU A 45 -0.15 16.30 16.03
CA LEU A 45 0.64 15.32 16.77
C LEU A 45 1.56 15.96 17.83
N PHE A 46 1.81 17.27 17.77
CA PHE A 46 2.53 17.98 18.83
C PHE A 46 1.69 18.16 20.10
N GLN A 47 0.37 17.93 20.03
CA GLN A 47 -0.56 18.02 21.14
C GLN A 47 -1.03 16.65 21.64
N THR A 48 -0.43 15.56 21.16
CA THR A 48 -0.77 14.18 21.53
C THR A 48 0.42 13.49 22.16
N SER A 49 0.16 12.34 22.80
CA SER A 49 1.20 11.42 23.30
C SER A 49 1.67 10.43 22.23
N LEU A 50 1.19 10.51 21.00
CA LEU A 50 1.60 9.64 19.92
C LEU A 50 3.05 9.95 19.50
N ALA A 51 3.91 8.95 19.61
CA ALA A 51 5.34 9.12 19.37
C ALA A 51 5.67 9.22 17.87
N ASN A 52 4.94 8.46 17.03
CA ASN A 52 5.23 8.28 15.61
C ASN A 52 4.17 8.92 14.72
N ASP A 53 4.57 9.38 13.54
CA ASP A 53 3.67 9.96 12.55
C ASP A 53 2.91 8.86 11.76
N ASP A 54 3.38 7.63 11.80
CA ASP A 54 2.92 6.48 11.02
C ASP A 54 2.13 5.44 11.83
N PHE A 55 1.65 5.83 13.02
CA PHE A 55 0.99 4.94 13.99
C PHE A 55 -0.26 4.21 13.46
N ILE A 56 -0.90 4.77 12.44
CA ILE A 56 -2.11 4.22 11.84
C ILE A 56 -1.84 2.86 11.21
N GLY A 57 -0.69 2.71 10.53
CA GLY A 57 -0.36 1.55 9.72
C GLY A 57 0.58 0.57 10.41
N VAL A 58 0.34 -0.72 10.22
CA VAL A 58 1.27 -1.81 10.57
C VAL A 58 1.60 -2.59 9.31
N LEU A 59 2.89 -2.82 9.08
CA LEU A 59 3.39 -3.60 7.95
C LEU A 59 3.89 -4.97 8.43
N PHE A 60 3.54 -6.00 7.68
CA PHE A 60 3.96 -7.39 7.90
C PHE A 60 4.77 -7.81 6.67
N PRO A 61 6.12 -7.73 6.72
CA PRO A 61 6.99 -7.98 5.57
C PRO A 61 6.62 -9.26 4.82
N GLY A 62 6.40 -9.15 3.51
CA GLY A 62 6.00 -10.26 2.63
C GLY A 62 4.61 -10.86 2.89
N LYS A 63 3.83 -10.32 3.82
CA LYS A 63 2.48 -10.83 4.16
C LYS A 63 1.38 -9.82 3.88
N GLY A 64 1.48 -8.59 4.39
CA GLY A 64 0.41 -7.62 4.23
C GLY A 64 0.60 -6.33 5.03
N ALA A 65 -0.45 -5.49 5.00
CA ALA A 65 -0.52 -4.23 5.74
C ALA A 65 -1.92 -4.02 6.29
N ILE A 66 -2.00 -3.35 7.45
CA ILE A 66 -3.25 -3.01 8.12
C ILE A 66 -3.20 -1.55 8.52
N ASN A 67 -4.25 -0.78 8.20
CA ASN A 67 -4.49 0.54 8.78
C ASN A 67 -5.66 0.47 9.77
N SER A 68 -5.46 1.07 10.94
CA SER A 68 -6.48 1.22 11.99
C SER A 68 -6.67 2.70 12.30
N GLN A 69 -7.89 3.20 12.16
CA GLN A 69 -8.21 4.62 12.33
C GLN A 69 -9.65 4.83 12.80
N ALA A 70 -10.11 6.06 12.90
CA ALA A 70 -11.36 6.51 13.50
C ALA A 70 -11.52 5.99 14.94
N TYR A 71 -11.55 6.88 15.91
CA TYR A 71 -11.55 6.52 17.34
C TYR A 71 -10.52 5.44 17.63
N TYR A 72 -9.28 5.65 17.17
CA TYR A 72 -8.17 4.70 17.22
C TYR A 72 -7.96 4.14 18.64
N VAL A 73 -7.81 2.80 18.72
CA VAL A 73 -7.50 2.10 19.97
C VAL A 73 -6.31 1.18 19.73
N PRO A 74 -5.16 1.41 20.40
CA PRO A 74 -3.96 0.60 20.22
C PRO A 74 -4.22 -0.90 20.35
N SER A 75 -4.99 -1.33 21.36
CA SER A 75 -5.27 -2.75 21.59
C SER A 75 -6.06 -3.42 20.45
N ASN A 76 -6.89 -2.67 19.70
CA ASN A 76 -7.50 -3.20 18.48
C ASN A 76 -6.47 -3.40 17.36
N GLN A 77 -5.48 -2.52 17.25
CA GLN A 77 -4.38 -2.67 16.30
C GLN A 77 -3.46 -3.85 16.69
N ASP A 78 -3.23 -4.06 18.00
CA ASP A 78 -2.49 -5.23 18.50
C ASP A 78 -3.25 -6.53 18.16
N ASN A 79 -4.57 -6.54 18.32
CA ASN A 79 -5.42 -7.65 17.92
C ASN A 79 -5.35 -7.91 16.41
N ALA A 80 -5.42 -6.87 15.59
CA ALA A 80 -5.25 -6.98 14.13
C ALA A 80 -3.88 -7.59 13.77
N THR A 81 -2.83 -7.16 14.48
CA THR A 81 -1.47 -7.70 14.35
C THR A 81 -1.42 -9.19 14.69
N ALA A 82 -2.04 -9.60 15.78
CA ALA A 82 -2.12 -10.99 16.19
C ALA A 82 -2.84 -11.86 15.15
N ARG A 83 -3.95 -11.36 14.58
CA ARG A 83 -4.72 -12.06 13.54
C ARG A 83 -3.94 -12.23 12.24
N MET A 84 -3.26 -11.17 11.76
CA MET A 84 -2.40 -11.26 10.57
C MET A 84 -1.26 -12.27 10.79
N ASN A 85 -0.65 -12.28 11.98
CA ASN A 85 0.41 -13.24 12.33
C ASN A 85 -0.11 -14.68 12.45
N ALA A 86 -1.37 -14.87 12.83
CA ALA A 86 -2.04 -16.18 12.85
C ALA A 86 -2.36 -16.72 11.44
N GLY A 87 -2.21 -15.89 10.39
CA GLY A 87 -2.45 -16.28 9.01
C GLY A 87 -3.89 -16.06 8.53
N ASP A 88 -4.67 -15.27 9.25
CA ASP A 88 -6.02 -14.91 8.82
C ASP A 88 -5.97 -14.08 7.54
N ASN A 89 -6.91 -14.32 6.63
CA ASN A 89 -7.08 -13.48 5.46
C ASN A 89 -7.73 -12.13 5.83
N PRO A 90 -7.69 -11.11 4.93
CA PRO A 90 -8.22 -9.78 5.22
C PRO A 90 -9.65 -9.75 5.74
N GLN A 91 -10.55 -10.54 5.15
CA GLN A 91 -11.95 -10.57 5.59
C GLN A 91 -12.10 -11.19 7.00
N GLN A 92 -11.35 -12.25 7.28
CA GLN A 92 -11.35 -12.87 8.62
C GLN A 92 -10.83 -11.91 9.70
N ILE A 93 -9.82 -11.09 9.37
CA ILE A 93 -9.30 -10.05 10.27
C ILE A 93 -10.39 -9.02 10.57
N ILE A 94 -11.06 -8.50 9.54
CA ILE A 94 -12.15 -7.52 9.68
C ILE A 94 -13.30 -8.09 10.51
N ASP A 95 -13.76 -9.31 10.21
CA ASP A 95 -14.85 -9.97 10.92
C ASP A 95 -14.52 -10.18 12.40
N TRP A 96 -13.27 -10.57 12.68
CA TRP A 96 -12.81 -10.76 14.04
C TRP A 96 -12.77 -9.43 14.81
N LEU A 97 -12.18 -8.37 14.22
CA LEU A 97 -12.06 -7.04 14.84
C LEU A 97 -13.42 -6.40 15.13
N THR A 98 -14.38 -6.57 14.23
CA THR A 98 -15.74 -6.03 14.42
C THR A 98 -16.53 -6.81 15.47
N THR A 99 -16.26 -8.10 15.63
CA THR A 99 -16.91 -8.94 16.65
C THR A 99 -16.27 -8.78 18.03
N ASN A 100 -14.96 -8.51 18.10
CA ASN A 100 -14.17 -8.50 19.33
C ASN A 100 -13.56 -7.13 19.64
N ASP A 101 -14.20 -6.03 19.21
CA ASP A 101 -13.73 -4.68 19.57
C ASP A 101 -13.58 -4.55 21.09
N VAL A 102 -12.41 -4.08 21.55
CA VAL A 102 -12.06 -4.05 22.99
C VAL A 102 -12.98 -3.17 23.83
N ASN A 103 -13.69 -2.24 23.21
CA ASN A 103 -14.66 -1.35 23.87
C ASN A 103 -16.11 -1.70 23.47
N ALA A 104 -16.33 -2.80 22.73
CA ALA A 104 -17.63 -3.18 22.17
C ALA A 104 -18.30 -2.08 21.34
N THR A 105 -17.49 -1.29 20.63
CA THR A 105 -17.92 -0.14 19.79
C THR A 105 -17.37 -0.21 18.36
N PRO A 106 -17.52 -1.33 17.63
CA PRO A 106 -16.98 -1.48 16.26
C PRO A 106 -17.59 -0.47 15.29
N GLN A 107 -18.78 0.05 15.58
CA GLN A 107 -19.44 1.11 14.80
C GLN A 107 -18.66 2.43 14.77
N LEU A 108 -17.67 2.61 15.65
CA LEU A 108 -16.80 3.78 15.72
C LEU A 108 -15.44 3.57 15.06
N ARG A 109 -15.15 2.36 14.54
CA ARG A 109 -13.85 2.01 14.01
C ARG A 109 -13.81 2.06 12.50
N GLN A 110 -12.60 2.23 11.96
CA GLN A 110 -12.35 2.11 10.53
C GLN A 110 -11.04 1.34 10.32
N TYR A 111 -11.09 0.31 9.49
CA TYR A 111 -9.98 -0.58 9.19
C TYR A 111 -9.83 -0.77 7.70
N GLY A 112 -8.58 -0.88 7.23
CA GLY A 112 -8.25 -1.35 5.89
C GLY A 112 -7.15 -2.40 5.97
N VAL A 113 -7.31 -3.49 5.24
CA VAL A 113 -6.38 -4.62 5.21
C VAL A 113 -6.08 -4.99 3.77
N ALA A 114 -4.80 -5.15 3.45
CA ALA A 114 -4.33 -5.75 2.21
C ALA A 114 -3.28 -6.81 2.54
N ALA A 115 -3.41 -8.02 1.99
CA ALA A 115 -2.50 -9.11 2.27
C ALA A 115 -2.22 -9.99 1.04
N LEU A 116 -1.08 -10.68 1.06
CA LEU A 116 -0.70 -11.71 0.09
C LEU A 116 -1.04 -13.09 0.69
N VAL A 117 -2.18 -13.64 0.30
CA VAL A 117 -2.63 -14.98 0.70
C VAL A 117 -2.26 -15.95 -0.40
N ASP A 118 -1.39 -16.91 -0.12
CA ASP A 118 -0.82 -17.82 -1.12
C ASP A 118 -0.22 -17.06 -2.33
N GLY A 119 0.46 -15.94 -2.06
CA GLY A 119 1.07 -15.07 -3.07
C GLY A 119 0.07 -14.25 -3.90
N LYS A 120 -1.22 -14.30 -3.59
CA LYS A 120 -2.27 -13.54 -4.29
C LYS A 120 -2.79 -12.41 -3.41
N PRO A 121 -2.99 -11.21 -3.97
CA PRO A 121 -3.57 -10.10 -3.22
C PRO A 121 -5.00 -10.41 -2.78
N GLN A 122 -5.30 -10.13 -1.53
CA GLN A 122 -6.65 -10.06 -0.98
C GLN A 122 -6.78 -8.79 -0.14
N THR A 123 -7.96 -8.20 -0.13
CA THR A 123 -8.21 -6.93 0.55
C THR A 123 -9.57 -6.94 1.21
N ALA A 124 -9.69 -6.22 2.31
CA ALA A 124 -10.96 -5.98 3.00
C ALA A 124 -10.93 -4.65 3.74
N ALA A 125 -12.10 -4.10 4.03
CA ALA A 125 -12.23 -2.89 4.81
C ALA A 125 -13.48 -2.91 5.70
N HIS A 126 -13.45 -2.07 6.73
CA HIS A 126 -14.59 -1.76 7.57
C HIS A 126 -14.66 -0.24 7.81
N THR A 127 -15.84 0.32 7.60
CA THR A 127 -16.16 1.69 8.04
C THR A 127 -17.37 1.62 8.94
N GLY A 128 -17.18 1.90 10.21
CA GLY A 128 -18.23 1.88 11.21
C GLY A 128 -19.31 2.93 10.93
N VAL A 129 -20.56 2.55 11.12
CA VAL A 129 -21.72 3.42 10.79
C VAL A 129 -21.78 4.70 11.62
N SER A 130 -21.12 4.73 12.78
CA SER A 130 -21.06 5.87 13.70
C SER A 130 -19.72 6.63 13.66
N THR A 131 -18.87 6.38 12.66
CA THR A 131 -17.75 7.29 12.35
C THR A 131 -18.31 8.56 11.72
N ASP A 132 -17.58 9.67 11.81
CA ASP A 132 -18.07 10.97 11.37
C ASP A 132 -17.99 11.15 9.84
N ASP A 133 -18.97 11.85 9.26
CA ASP A 133 -19.11 12.07 7.81
C ASP A 133 -18.19 13.23 7.30
N TYR A 134 -17.77 13.21 6.00
CA TYR A 134 -17.96 12.12 5.07
C TYR A 134 -17.04 10.96 5.42
N LYS A 135 -17.56 9.75 5.32
CA LYS A 135 -16.83 8.51 5.61
C LYS A 135 -17.06 7.48 4.51
N GLY A 136 -16.10 6.60 4.35
CA GLY A 136 -16.21 5.51 3.39
C GLY A 136 -14.92 4.73 3.24
N HIS A 137 -14.97 3.73 2.37
CA HIS A 137 -13.80 2.98 1.93
C HIS A 137 -13.97 2.56 0.47
N ILE A 138 -12.83 2.31 -0.18
CA ILE A 138 -12.74 1.70 -1.51
C ILE A 138 -11.84 0.48 -1.39
N VAL A 139 -12.29 -0.67 -1.89
CA VAL A 139 -11.54 -1.93 -1.88
C VAL A 139 -11.20 -2.28 -3.32
N GLY A 140 -9.93 -2.23 -3.66
CA GLY A 140 -9.41 -2.65 -4.95
C GLY A 140 -8.75 -4.03 -4.87
N ARG A 141 -8.18 -4.49 -5.98
CA ARG A 141 -7.57 -5.82 -6.08
C ARG A 141 -6.43 -6.05 -5.08
N ASN A 142 -5.58 -5.03 -4.88
CA ASN A 142 -4.36 -5.11 -4.07
C ASN A 142 -4.19 -3.91 -3.13
N TYR A 143 -5.25 -3.14 -2.91
CA TYR A 143 -5.26 -1.99 -2.00
C TYR A 143 -6.61 -1.85 -1.30
N SER A 144 -6.59 -1.20 -0.15
CA SER A 144 -7.77 -0.73 0.57
C SER A 144 -7.54 0.72 0.98
N ILE A 145 -8.51 1.58 0.65
CA ILE A 145 -8.53 3.01 0.96
C ILE A 145 -9.68 3.26 1.92
N GLN A 146 -9.45 4.02 2.95
CA GLN A 146 -10.47 4.38 3.93
C GLN A 146 -10.28 5.81 4.44
N GLY A 147 -11.38 6.42 4.83
CA GLY A 147 -11.35 7.76 5.43
C GLY A 147 -12.66 8.13 6.11
N ASN A 148 -12.58 9.07 7.04
CA ASN A 148 -13.70 9.65 7.78
C ASN A 148 -13.42 11.12 8.11
N ILE A 149 -14.47 11.90 8.40
CA ILE A 149 -14.46 13.37 8.49
C ILE A 149 -13.85 14.03 7.25
N LEU A 150 -14.08 13.44 6.10
CA LEU A 150 -13.55 13.95 4.85
C LEU A 150 -14.40 15.10 4.31
N LYS A 151 -13.81 15.90 3.43
CA LYS A 151 -14.51 16.92 2.65
C LYS A 151 -15.65 16.31 1.84
N GLY A 152 -15.43 15.12 1.27
CA GLY A 152 -16.40 14.38 0.48
C GLY A 152 -15.77 13.11 -0.09
N LYS A 153 -16.52 12.42 -0.95
CA LYS A 153 -16.06 11.18 -1.62
C LYS A 153 -14.85 11.42 -2.54
N GLU A 154 -14.72 12.64 -3.07
CA GLU A 154 -13.63 13.04 -3.96
C GLU A 154 -12.25 12.85 -3.35
N VAL A 155 -12.14 12.81 -2.03
CA VAL A 155 -10.88 12.52 -1.32
C VAL A 155 -10.47 11.06 -1.56
N LEU A 156 -11.39 10.12 -1.35
CA LEU A 156 -11.13 8.68 -1.58
C LEU A 156 -10.94 8.36 -3.06
N GLU A 157 -11.77 8.95 -3.93
CA GLU A 157 -11.66 8.81 -5.38
C GLU A 157 -10.32 9.38 -5.91
N GLY A 158 -9.85 10.49 -5.32
CA GLY A 158 -8.56 11.08 -5.64
C GLY A 158 -7.38 10.17 -5.22
N ILE A 159 -7.44 9.58 -4.01
CA ILE A 159 -6.44 8.60 -3.55
C ILE A 159 -6.38 7.39 -4.50
N GLU A 160 -7.55 6.86 -4.88
CA GLU A 160 -7.62 5.73 -5.81
C GLU A 160 -7.03 6.08 -7.17
N ALA A 161 -7.43 7.22 -7.74
CA ALA A 161 -6.92 7.68 -9.02
C ALA A 161 -5.40 7.87 -8.98
N GLY A 162 -4.87 8.49 -7.92
CA GLY A 162 -3.44 8.66 -7.70
C GLY A 162 -2.70 7.32 -7.63
N PHE A 163 -3.24 6.36 -6.87
CA PHE A 163 -2.64 5.02 -6.76
C PHE A 163 -2.61 4.26 -8.07
N LEU A 164 -3.71 4.31 -8.82
CA LEU A 164 -3.85 3.57 -10.09
C LEU A 164 -3.04 4.19 -11.23
N GLN A 165 -2.88 5.52 -11.23
CA GLN A 165 -2.11 6.27 -12.24
C GLN A 165 -0.65 6.43 -11.86
N GLY A 166 -0.30 6.21 -10.58
CA GLY A 166 1.06 6.33 -10.08
C GLY A 166 1.99 5.35 -10.77
N GLU A 167 3.10 5.87 -11.29
CA GLU A 167 4.17 5.09 -11.91
C GLU A 167 5.27 4.77 -10.90
N GLY A 168 6.08 3.76 -11.20
CA GLY A 168 7.16 3.34 -10.31
C GLY A 168 6.78 2.18 -9.38
N ASP A 169 7.53 2.04 -8.30
CA ASP A 169 7.35 1.00 -7.29
C ASP A 169 6.18 1.30 -6.32
N LEU A 170 6.01 0.45 -5.32
CA LEU A 170 4.90 0.58 -4.37
C LEU A 170 4.97 1.91 -3.58
N ALA A 171 6.18 2.39 -3.22
CA ALA A 171 6.35 3.65 -2.51
C ALA A 171 5.89 4.84 -3.37
N CYS A 172 6.23 4.85 -4.65
CA CYS A 172 5.80 5.86 -5.61
C CYS A 172 4.28 5.90 -5.79
N LYS A 173 3.66 4.74 -5.93
CA LYS A 173 2.20 4.64 -6.04
C LYS A 173 1.47 5.11 -4.78
N LEU A 174 2.02 4.81 -3.60
CA LEU A 174 1.47 5.28 -2.33
C LEU A 174 1.64 6.81 -2.16
N MET A 175 2.76 7.37 -2.61
CA MET A 175 2.96 8.83 -2.61
C MET A 175 1.99 9.52 -3.57
N ALA A 176 1.83 8.99 -4.79
CA ALA A 176 0.86 9.48 -5.77
C ALA A 176 -0.59 9.39 -5.25
N ALA A 177 -0.91 8.31 -4.51
CA ALA A 177 -2.21 8.17 -3.84
C ALA A 177 -2.48 9.32 -2.87
N LEU A 178 -1.52 9.66 -2.00
CA LEU A 178 -1.68 10.79 -1.07
C LEU A 178 -1.80 12.12 -1.82
N GLN A 179 -1.04 12.33 -2.89
CA GLN A 179 -1.17 13.53 -3.73
C GLN A 179 -2.57 13.65 -4.37
N GLY A 180 -3.24 12.54 -4.65
CA GLY A 180 -4.63 12.53 -5.08
C GLY A 180 -5.61 13.14 -4.05
N ALA A 181 -5.24 13.17 -2.78
CA ALA A 181 -5.98 13.83 -1.69
C ALA A 181 -5.42 15.22 -1.32
N ASN A 182 -4.47 15.75 -2.07
CA ASN A 182 -3.86 17.07 -1.81
C ASN A 182 -4.84 18.18 -2.17
N MET A 183 -5.82 18.39 -1.33
CA MET A 183 -6.81 19.45 -1.44
C MET A 183 -7.14 20.04 -0.08
N VAL A 184 -7.33 21.34 -0.02
CA VAL A 184 -7.69 22.04 1.24
C VAL A 184 -8.94 21.41 1.84
N GLY A 185 -8.82 20.98 3.10
CA GLY A 185 -9.90 20.35 3.84
C GLY A 185 -10.18 18.90 3.42
N ALA A 186 -9.21 18.17 2.81
CA ALA A 186 -9.36 16.75 2.59
C ALA A 186 -9.78 16.04 3.88
N ASP A 187 -9.09 16.29 4.99
CA ASP A 187 -9.64 16.18 6.33
C ASP A 187 -10.36 17.51 6.64
N SER A 188 -11.68 17.48 6.78
CA SER A 188 -12.50 18.69 6.83
C SER A 188 -12.15 19.65 7.99
N ARG A 189 -11.54 19.14 9.06
CA ARG A 189 -11.05 19.94 10.19
C ARG A 189 -9.90 20.87 9.80
N CYS A 190 -9.13 20.51 8.77
CA CYS A 190 -8.02 21.31 8.25
C CYS A 190 -8.43 22.38 7.25
N ALA A 191 -9.73 22.50 6.91
CA ALA A 191 -10.22 23.53 6.00
C ALA A 191 -9.87 24.95 6.47
N SER A 192 -10.05 25.24 7.76
CA SER A 192 -9.70 26.56 8.35
C SER A 192 -8.20 26.81 8.44
N ASN A 193 -7.38 25.75 8.51
CA ASN A 193 -5.92 25.83 8.44
C ASN A 193 -5.42 26.09 7.01
N GLY A 194 -6.25 25.86 6.00
CA GLY A 194 -5.92 26.01 4.58
C GLY A 194 -5.05 24.87 4.05
N THR A 195 -5.10 23.69 4.67
CA THR A 195 -4.32 22.50 4.32
C THR A 195 -5.18 21.25 4.17
N SER A 196 -4.62 20.19 3.60
CA SER A 196 -5.28 18.88 3.48
C SER A 196 -5.31 18.13 4.82
N ALA A 197 -4.24 18.27 5.60
CA ALA A 197 -3.96 17.55 6.84
C ALA A 197 -2.97 18.34 7.72
N LEU A 198 -2.50 17.76 8.86
CA LEU A 198 -1.39 18.26 9.69
C LEU A 198 -0.23 17.27 9.79
N PHE A 199 -0.46 16.00 9.51
CA PHE A 199 0.63 15.04 9.32
C PHE A 199 0.35 14.11 8.15
N ALA A 200 1.41 13.55 7.59
CA ALA A 200 1.32 12.53 6.55
C ALA A 200 2.55 11.62 6.59
N TYR A 201 2.38 10.39 6.12
CA TYR A 201 3.48 9.43 5.99
C TYR A 201 3.27 8.49 4.79
N VAL A 202 4.38 7.96 4.30
CA VAL A 202 4.45 6.81 3.37
C VAL A 202 5.49 5.84 3.91
N LYS A 203 5.14 4.55 4.01
CA LYS A 203 6.06 3.49 4.39
C LYS A 203 5.84 2.22 3.58
N VAL A 204 6.94 1.53 3.30
CA VAL A 204 6.96 0.25 2.56
C VAL A 204 7.96 -0.69 3.21
N ALA A 205 7.54 -1.94 3.38
CA ALA A 205 8.40 -3.03 3.80
C ALA A 205 8.59 -4.05 2.68
N LYS A 206 9.84 -4.48 2.50
CA LYS A 206 10.21 -5.60 1.63
C LYS A 206 10.02 -6.92 2.36
N PRO A 207 9.91 -8.06 1.63
CA PRO A 207 9.83 -9.38 2.28
C PRO A 207 10.99 -9.72 3.21
N SER A 208 12.17 -9.11 2.96
CA SER A 208 13.40 -9.30 3.75
C SER A 208 13.49 -8.43 5.01
N ASP A 209 12.59 -7.48 5.17
CA ASP A 209 12.64 -6.55 6.31
C ASP A 209 12.20 -7.25 7.61
N GLU A 210 12.68 -6.76 8.72
CA GLU A 210 12.20 -7.18 10.04
C GLU A 210 10.87 -6.47 10.38
N PHE A 211 10.00 -7.15 11.11
CA PHE A 211 8.75 -6.57 11.60
C PHE A 211 9.04 -5.31 12.44
N GLY A 212 8.36 -4.21 12.12
CA GLY A 212 8.56 -2.92 12.78
C GLY A 212 9.72 -2.07 12.24
N SER A 213 10.49 -2.57 11.28
CA SER A 213 11.65 -1.88 10.68
C SER A 213 11.55 -1.85 9.16
N PRO A 214 10.59 -1.12 8.59
CA PRO A 214 10.42 -1.05 7.12
C PRO A 214 11.64 -0.39 6.48
N SER A 215 12.06 -0.91 5.33
CA SER A 215 13.18 -0.36 4.56
C SER A 215 12.92 1.04 3.99
N PHE A 216 11.66 1.45 3.92
CA PHE A 216 11.27 2.78 3.49
C PHE A 216 10.23 3.40 4.44
N LEU A 217 10.54 4.59 4.96
CA LEU A 217 9.61 5.43 5.73
C LEU A 217 10.00 6.89 5.55
N VAL A 218 9.05 7.69 5.10
CA VAL A 218 9.09 9.16 5.16
C VAL A 218 7.83 9.67 5.83
N SER A 219 7.99 10.67 6.69
CA SER A 219 6.88 11.30 7.38
C SER A 219 7.10 12.79 7.62
N VAL A 220 6.01 13.51 7.79
CA VAL A 220 5.98 14.94 8.10
C VAL A 220 4.88 15.20 9.11
N ARG A 221 5.17 16.06 10.10
CA ARG A 221 4.15 16.68 10.96
C ARG A 221 4.28 18.19 10.91
N THR A 222 3.14 18.88 10.87
CA THR A 222 3.01 20.33 10.93
C THR A 222 2.12 20.71 12.10
N ARG A 223 2.17 21.99 12.51
CA ARG A 223 1.32 22.50 13.60
C ARG A 223 0.05 23.11 13.05
N ASN A 224 -1.02 22.96 13.79
CA ASN A 224 -2.24 23.72 13.53
C ASN A 224 -1.94 25.23 13.59
N GLY A 225 -2.43 25.99 12.62
CA GLY A 225 -2.16 27.43 12.46
C GLY A 225 -0.89 27.76 11.65
N ALA A 226 -0.01 26.80 11.38
CA ALA A 226 1.20 27.01 10.57
C ALA A 226 0.90 27.18 9.07
N ARG A 227 -0.22 26.66 8.59
CA ARG A 227 -0.66 26.71 7.18
C ARG A 227 0.37 26.13 6.21
N ILE A 228 1.08 25.10 6.66
CA ILE A 228 2.06 24.37 5.86
C ILE A 228 1.38 23.09 5.40
N GLU A 229 1.31 22.88 4.07
CA GLU A 229 0.74 21.67 3.50
C GLU A 229 1.67 20.47 3.75
N PRO A 230 1.23 19.45 4.53
CA PRO A 230 2.09 18.32 4.85
C PRO A 230 2.33 17.41 3.65
N LEU A 231 1.41 17.32 2.68
CA LEU A 231 1.60 16.47 1.50
C LEU A 231 2.67 17.04 0.57
N ASP A 232 2.75 18.36 0.39
CA ASP A 232 3.81 19.01 -0.39
C ASP A 232 5.18 18.82 0.30
N SER A 233 5.19 18.98 1.63
CA SER A 233 6.39 18.79 2.44
C SER A 233 6.84 17.31 2.42
N LEU A 234 5.89 16.36 2.42
CA LEU A 234 6.16 14.93 2.31
C LEU A 234 6.71 14.58 0.93
N GLN A 235 6.13 15.15 -0.15
CA GLN A 235 6.61 14.97 -1.52
C GLN A 235 8.07 15.40 -1.63
N THR A 236 8.40 16.59 -1.12
CA THR A 236 9.77 17.12 -1.13
C THR A 236 10.75 16.19 -0.39
N LYS A 237 10.35 15.67 0.79
CA LYS A 237 11.18 14.71 1.52
C LYS A 237 11.30 13.37 0.80
N PHE A 238 10.21 12.92 0.19
CA PHE A 238 10.17 11.68 -0.58
C PHE A 238 11.16 11.74 -1.74
N GLU A 239 11.11 12.80 -2.57
CA GLU A 239 11.98 13.00 -3.74
C GLU A 239 13.46 13.15 -3.38
N ALA A 240 13.75 13.63 -2.17
CA ALA A 240 15.13 13.73 -1.69
C ALA A 240 15.80 12.37 -1.42
N VAL A 241 14.99 11.30 -1.16
CA VAL A 241 15.49 9.98 -0.78
C VAL A 241 15.05 8.86 -1.72
N HIS A 242 14.07 9.13 -2.61
CA HIS A 242 13.49 8.14 -3.51
C HIS A 242 13.13 8.75 -4.86
N SER A 243 13.37 8.00 -5.94
CA SER A 243 13.07 8.46 -7.31
C SER A 243 11.98 7.59 -7.91
N CYS A 244 10.86 8.21 -8.26
CA CYS A 244 9.80 7.59 -9.04
C CYS A 244 10.12 7.66 -10.53
N SER A 245 11.20 7.05 -10.93
CA SER A 245 11.34 6.74 -12.35
C SER A 245 10.18 5.79 -12.69
N PRO A 246 9.44 6.03 -13.80
CA PRO A 246 8.60 4.95 -14.31
C PRO A 246 9.46 3.71 -14.26
N VAL A 247 8.88 2.57 -13.82
CA VAL A 247 9.53 1.28 -14.08
C VAL A 247 9.57 1.23 -15.60
N SER A 248 10.53 1.93 -16.17
CA SER A 248 11.00 1.65 -17.49
C SER A 248 11.29 0.18 -17.37
N PHE A 249 10.56 -0.63 -18.10
CA PHE A 249 11.12 -1.92 -18.46
C PHE A 249 12.51 -1.52 -18.94
N ILE A 250 13.48 -1.63 -18.03
CA ILE A 250 14.87 -1.52 -18.43
C ILE A 250 14.91 -2.67 -19.41
N GLU A 251 14.83 -2.33 -20.69
CA GLU A 251 15.34 -3.21 -21.71
C GLU A 251 16.75 -3.44 -21.21
N ASN A 252 16.90 -4.54 -20.50
CA ASN A 252 18.12 -4.79 -19.76
C ASN A 252 19.15 -4.79 -20.87
N LYS A 253 20.06 -3.80 -20.91
CA LYS A 253 21.10 -3.76 -21.95
C LYS A 253 21.83 -5.08 -21.99
N ASP A 254 21.82 -5.79 -20.88
CA ASP A 254 22.37 -7.13 -20.76
C ASP A 254 21.53 -8.21 -21.46
N PHE A 255 20.21 -8.01 -21.67
CA PHE A 255 19.41 -9.01 -22.39
C PHE A 255 19.95 -9.22 -23.81
N ASP A 256 20.13 -8.18 -24.57
CA ASP A 256 20.58 -8.26 -25.97
C ASP A 256 22.05 -8.70 -26.10
N THR A 257 22.84 -8.63 -25.06
CA THR A 257 24.18 -9.22 -25.00
C THR A 257 24.14 -10.71 -24.71
N GLU A 258 23.19 -11.16 -23.90
CA GLU A 258 23.13 -12.53 -23.37
C GLU A 258 22.17 -13.44 -24.14
N PHE A 259 21.08 -12.87 -24.63
CA PHE A 259 20.04 -13.60 -25.35
C PHE A 259 19.68 -12.90 -26.67
N ALA A 260 19.20 -13.68 -27.64
CA ALA A 260 18.50 -13.18 -28.82
C ALA A 260 17.05 -13.67 -28.79
N ILE A 261 16.12 -12.81 -29.23
CA ILE A 261 14.72 -13.17 -29.49
C ILE A 261 14.36 -12.74 -30.88
N TRP A 262 13.84 -13.68 -31.67
CA TRP A 262 13.36 -13.40 -33.03
C TRP A 262 12.27 -14.39 -33.46
N PRO A 263 11.41 -13.96 -34.41
CA PRO A 263 11.20 -12.59 -34.85
C PRO A 263 10.50 -11.76 -33.76
N ASN A 264 10.80 -10.45 -33.73
CA ASN A 264 10.09 -9.49 -32.91
C ASN A 264 9.99 -8.16 -33.71
N PRO A 265 8.80 -7.77 -34.20
CA PRO A 265 7.48 -8.40 -34.03
C PRO A 265 7.34 -9.81 -34.61
N THR A 266 6.36 -10.57 -34.10
CA THR A 266 6.08 -11.96 -34.51
C THR A 266 4.64 -12.14 -34.96
N ALA A 267 4.42 -13.10 -35.89
CA ALA A 267 3.09 -13.57 -36.26
C ALA A 267 2.61 -14.76 -35.41
N GLY A 268 3.49 -15.42 -34.64
CA GLY A 268 3.07 -16.57 -33.82
C GLY A 268 4.18 -17.33 -33.12
N ASN A 269 5.32 -17.55 -33.78
CA ASN A 269 6.44 -18.27 -33.14
C ASN A 269 7.58 -17.31 -32.81
N ILE A 270 8.18 -17.50 -31.65
CA ILE A 270 9.39 -16.82 -31.24
C ILE A 270 10.47 -17.79 -30.86
N THR A 271 11.70 -17.49 -31.21
CA THR A 271 12.87 -18.24 -30.77
C THR A 271 13.66 -17.39 -29.79
N ILE A 272 14.03 -17.99 -28.68
CA ILE A 272 14.91 -17.42 -27.67
C ILE A 272 16.22 -18.23 -27.70
N GLN A 273 17.36 -17.57 -27.83
CA GLN A 273 18.66 -18.23 -27.90
C GLN A 273 19.65 -17.55 -26.95
N ASN A 274 20.39 -18.38 -26.21
CA ASN A 274 21.56 -17.97 -25.45
C ASN A 274 22.70 -17.60 -26.41
N LYS A 275 23.34 -16.45 -26.21
CA LYS A 275 24.51 -15.97 -26.97
C LYS A 275 25.83 -16.33 -26.29
N ARG A 276 25.80 -16.80 -25.05
CA ARG A 276 27.01 -17.19 -24.32
C ARG A 276 27.61 -18.47 -24.87
N SER A 277 28.91 -18.61 -24.71
CA SER A 277 29.62 -19.84 -25.05
C SER A 277 29.31 -21.03 -24.12
N ASN A 278 28.89 -20.70 -22.87
CA ASN A 278 28.54 -21.71 -21.88
C ASN A 278 27.06 -22.09 -21.95
N ALA A 279 26.74 -23.32 -21.61
CA ALA A 279 25.35 -23.77 -21.54
C ALA A 279 24.58 -23.02 -20.44
N VAL A 280 23.41 -22.46 -20.78
CA VAL A 280 22.51 -21.77 -19.90
C VAL A 280 21.24 -22.58 -19.72
N LYS A 281 20.94 -22.94 -18.48
CA LYS A 281 19.64 -23.48 -18.07
C LYS A 281 18.85 -22.41 -17.36
N GLY A 282 17.55 -22.38 -17.59
CA GLY A 282 16.69 -21.43 -16.93
C GLY A 282 15.22 -21.68 -17.19
N GLN A 283 14.41 -20.78 -16.69
CA GLN A 283 12.97 -20.78 -16.86
C GLN A 283 12.56 -19.53 -17.65
N ILE A 284 11.72 -19.73 -18.65
CA ILE A 284 11.06 -18.68 -19.42
C ILE A 284 9.64 -18.52 -18.90
N LYS A 285 9.24 -17.28 -18.69
CA LYS A 285 7.88 -16.89 -18.35
C LYS A 285 7.40 -15.82 -19.33
N ILE A 286 6.21 -15.99 -19.89
CA ILE A 286 5.57 -14.99 -20.76
C ILE A 286 4.31 -14.49 -20.08
N THR A 287 4.20 -13.17 -19.96
CA THR A 287 3.04 -12.50 -19.36
C THR A 287 2.43 -11.51 -20.34
N ASP A 288 1.12 -11.26 -20.17
CA ASP A 288 0.46 -10.10 -20.78
C ASP A 288 0.80 -8.80 -20.04
N THR A 289 0.35 -7.67 -20.55
CA THR A 289 0.54 -6.34 -19.93
C THR A 289 -0.21 -6.16 -18.61
N LYS A 290 -1.08 -7.11 -18.24
CA LYS A 290 -1.78 -7.15 -16.94
C LYS A 290 -1.05 -8.01 -15.92
N GLY A 291 0.10 -8.64 -16.31
CA GLY A 291 0.87 -9.54 -15.46
C GLY A 291 0.33 -10.97 -15.38
N SER A 292 -0.67 -11.34 -16.19
CA SER A 292 -1.17 -12.72 -16.25
C SER A 292 -0.14 -13.62 -16.89
N ILE A 293 0.24 -14.70 -16.22
CA ILE A 293 1.20 -15.68 -16.76
C ILE A 293 0.48 -16.53 -17.81
N LEU A 294 0.97 -16.47 -19.04
CA LEU A 294 0.43 -17.22 -20.18
C LEU A 294 1.24 -18.46 -20.49
N ILE A 295 2.56 -18.38 -20.35
CA ILE A 295 3.50 -19.51 -20.56
C ILE A 295 4.52 -19.48 -19.43
N LYS A 296 4.90 -20.70 -18.99
CA LYS A 296 6.01 -20.93 -18.09
C LYS A 296 6.65 -22.27 -18.45
N GLU A 297 7.90 -22.24 -18.91
CA GLU A 297 8.63 -23.44 -19.32
C GLU A 297 10.11 -23.34 -18.99
N GLU A 298 10.77 -24.49 -18.86
CA GLU A 298 12.22 -24.58 -18.70
C GLU A 298 12.90 -24.68 -20.07
N PHE A 299 14.13 -24.15 -20.17
CA PHE A 299 14.92 -24.23 -21.39
C PHE A 299 16.40 -24.52 -21.13
N VAL A 300 17.06 -25.03 -22.15
CA VAL A 300 18.51 -25.20 -22.18
C VAL A 300 19.02 -24.59 -23.48
N ASN A 301 19.78 -23.51 -23.40
CA ASN A 301 20.39 -22.75 -24.48
C ASN A 301 19.41 -22.10 -25.46
N GLN A 302 18.34 -22.79 -25.85
CA GLN A 302 17.37 -22.31 -26.82
C GLN A 302 15.97 -22.80 -26.47
N ALA A 303 14.97 -21.99 -26.75
CA ALA A 303 13.55 -22.34 -26.72
C ALA A 303 12.87 -21.82 -27.98
N SER A 304 11.88 -22.57 -28.47
CA SER A 304 10.97 -22.12 -29.53
C SER A 304 9.55 -22.15 -28.95
N ILE A 305 8.94 -20.99 -28.84
CA ILE A 305 7.66 -20.82 -28.14
C ILE A 305 6.60 -20.38 -29.13
N ASN A 306 5.50 -21.11 -29.16
CA ASN A 306 4.34 -20.78 -29.99
C ASN A 306 3.37 -19.89 -29.20
N ILE A 307 3.12 -18.69 -29.72
CA ILE A 307 2.14 -17.74 -29.22
C ILE A 307 1.10 -17.36 -30.29
N SER A 308 0.88 -18.24 -31.28
CA SER A 308 -0.07 -18.00 -32.38
C SER A 308 -1.50 -17.73 -31.88
N ASP A 309 -1.89 -18.41 -30.79
CA ASP A 309 -3.22 -18.30 -30.17
C ASP A 309 -3.38 -17.04 -29.29
N PHE A 310 -2.31 -16.26 -29.12
CA PHE A 310 -2.40 -15.02 -28.37
C PHE A 310 -2.99 -13.89 -29.23
N SER A 311 -3.72 -12.98 -28.61
CA SER A 311 -4.23 -11.79 -29.28
C SER A 311 -3.06 -10.89 -29.74
N SER A 312 -3.27 -10.10 -30.80
CA SER A 312 -2.30 -9.05 -31.17
C SER A 312 -2.09 -8.10 -30.01
N GLY A 313 -0.83 -7.80 -29.69
CA GLY A 313 -0.49 -6.99 -28.53
C GLY A 313 0.96 -7.12 -28.08
N VAL A 314 1.23 -6.55 -26.90
CA VAL A 314 2.54 -6.56 -26.26
C VAL A 314 2.58 -7.62 -25.17
N TYR A 315 3.64 -8.40 -25.14
CA TYR A 315 3.93 -9.43 -24.16
C TYR A 315 5.30 -9.23 -23.55
N ILE A 316 5.46 -9.63 -22.28
CA ILE A 316 6.73 -9.57 -21.57
C ILE A 316 7.29 -10.97 -21.43
N ILE A 317 8.52 -11.15 -21.88
CA ILE A 317 9.29 -12.38 -21.68
C ILE A 317 10.26 -12.13 -20.53
N GLU A 318 10.19 -12.98 -19.53
CA GLU A 318 11.13 -13.03 -18.41
C GLU A 318 11.94 -14.32 -18.51
N ILE A 319 13.27 -14.23 -18.39
CA ILE A 319 14.19 -15.35 -18.33
C ILE A 319 14.89 -15.34 -16.97
N ASN A 320 14.66 -16.38 -16.18
CA ASN A 320 15.38 -16.63 -14.94
C ASN A 320 16.40 -17.72 -15.17
N SER A 321 17.68 -17.42 -15.02
CA SER A 321 18.78 -18.36 -15.22
C SER A 321 19.79 -18.27 -14.08
N SER A 322 20.74 -19.21 -14.04
CA SER A 322 21.87 -19.16 -13.09
C SER A 322 22.76 -17.93 -13.24
N PHE A 323 22.63 -17.18 -14.33
CA PHE A 323 23.43 -15.98 -14.62
C PHE A 323 22.67 -14.66 -14.38
N GLY A 324 21.37 -14.74 -14.03
CA GLY A 324 20.56 -13.56 -13.72
C GLY A 324 19.13 -13.65 -14.22
N HIS A 325 18.43 -12.54 -13.98
CA HIS A 325 17.06 -12.30 -14.44
C HIS A 325 17.10 -11.31 -15.60
N TYR A 326 16.40 -11.65 -16.67
CA TYR A 326 16.39 -10.88 -17.92
C TYR A 326 14.94 -10.68 -18.37
N THR A 327 14.64 -9.51 -18.89
CA THR A 327 13.29 -9.15 -19.35
C THR A 327 13.35 -8.52 -20.75
N LYS A 328 12.45 -8.93 -21.64
CA LYS A 328 12.32 -8.38 -23.00
C LYS A 328 10.86 -8.27 -23.40
N ARG A 329 10.54 -7.18 -24.09
CA ARG A 329 9.24 -6.96 -24.71
C ARG A 329 9.18 -7.63 -26.08
N VAL A 330 8.06 -8.33 -26.33
CA VAL A 330 7.74 -8.92 -27.64
C VAL A 330 6.40 -8.39 -28.13
N VAL A 331 6.32 -8.09 -29.41
CA VAL A 331 5.10 -7.63 -30.09
C VAL A 331 4.54 -8.76 -30.95
N LYS A 332 3.28 -9.13 -30.70
CA LYS A 332 2.49 -10.05 -31.52
C LYS A 332 1.62 -9.25 -32.48
N ASN A 333 1.79 -9.46 -33.77
CA ASN A 333 0.97 -8.86 -34.84
C ASN A 333 -0.38 -9.56 -34.97
#